data_4e7da5aef8231b05f50bdd694e0bea50
#
_entry.id   4e7da5aef8231b05f50bdd694e0bea50
#
_cell.length_a   1.000
_cell.length_b   1.000
_cell.length_c   1.000
_cell.angle_alpha   90.00
_cell.angle_beta   90.00
_cell.angle_gamma   90.00
#
_symmetry.space_group_name_H-M   'P 1'
#
loop_
_entity.id
_entity.type
_entity.pdbx_description
1 polymer ?
#
loop_
_entity_poly.entity_id
_entity_poly.type
_entity_poly.pdbx_seq_one_letter_code
_entity_poly.pdbx_strand_id
1 'polypeptide(L)'
;MTTLRRCWSTDAPLTATGLLMVAALAASLAGLWLDARVITGVPAWLKPAKFAISIAIYAWTLVWVFTYLPEWTRIRRIAGWTTAITLVFEVAIIDAQAWRGTISHFNVGTALDAALFTSMGAAIVLQTFAAVLVAIALWRQQFADRALGWALRLGMTITIIGASTGGLMTAPTSAQIAAARATHRMPLSGAHTVGAPDGGPGLRGIGWSREHGDLRIPHFLGLHALQGLALCAVLLRRRHRDVRRLRLTFVAAASYVTLFVVLLVQALRGESLIAPSAPIVVMFGVWAIGTALAAWLAWQPVVKLRLHSAGDASPLHPTALKNARWGPGR
;
A
#
# COMPACT_ATOMS: atom_id res chain seq x y z
N MET A 1 4.82 -6.21 29.74
CA MET A 1 5.82 -6.25 28.64
C MET A 1 5.78 -4.92 27.90
N THR A 2 6.94 -4.31 27.63
CA THR A 2 7.02 -3.10 26.80
C THR A 2 6.60 -3.40 25.35
N THR A 3 6.11 -2.41 24.63
CA THR A 3 5.70 -2.56 23.22
C THR A 3 6.81 -3.16 22.36
N LEU A 4 8.05 -2.73 22.56
CA LEU A 4 9.21 -3.25 21.84
C LEU A 4 9.46 -4.76 22.09
N ARG A 5 9.31 -5.23 23.34
CA ARG A 5 9.44 -6.66 23.65
C ARG A 5 8.36 -7.48 22.94
N ARG A 6 7.15 -6.97 22.82
CA ARG A 6 6.07 -7.63 22.05
C ARG A 6 6.41 -7.70 20.55
N CYS A 7 6.88 -6.61 19.97
CA CYS A 7 7.33 -6.63 18.58
C CYS A 7 8.42 -7.66 18.35
N TRP A 8 9.42 -7.70 19.24
CA TRP A 8 10.54 -8.63 19.16
C TRP A 8 10.10 -10.10 19.26
N SER A 9 9.18 -10.41 20.18
CA SER A 9 8.63 -11.78 20.30
C SER A 9 7.70 -12.16 19.14
N THR A 10 7.15 -11.20 18.42
CA THR A 10 6.31 -11.47 17.25
C THR A 10 7.15 -11.78 16.02
N ASP A 11 8.12 -10.92 15.70
CA ASP A 11 9.07 -11.11 14.61
C ASP A 11 10.34 -10.28 14.85
N ALA A 12 11.41 -10.95 15.25
CA ALA A 12 12.68 -10.31 15.57
C ALA A 12 13.38 -9.71 14.34
N PRO A 13 13.45 -10.38 13.16
CA PRO A 13 14.06 -9.83 11.95
C PRO A 13 13.44 -8.49 11.51
N LEU A 14 12.12 -8.43 11.43
CA LEU A 14 11.42 -7.18 11.04
C LEU A 14 11.57 -6.10 12.11
N THR A 15 11.55 -6.46 13.40
CA THR A 15 11.74 -5.48 14.48
C THR A 15 13.15 -4.89 14.42
N ALA A 16 14.17 -5.73 14.22
CA ALA A 16 15.55 -5.29 14.04
C ALA A 16 15.70 -4.40 12.78
N THR A 17 15.05 -4.79 11.67
CA THR A 17 15.03 -3.98 10.44
C THR A 17 14.43 -2.60 10.70
N GLY A 18 13.29 -2.52 11.39
CA GLY A 18 12.66 -1.25 11.74
C GLY A 18 13.58 -0.35 12.57
N LEU A 19 14.28 -0.90 13.57
CA LEU A 19 15.25 -0.15 14.37
C LEU A 19 16.47 0.30 13.56
N LEU A 20 17.00 -0.58 12.71
CA LEU A 20 18.11 -0.26 11.81
C LEU A 20 17.72 0.87 10.86
N MET A 21 16.50 0.86 10.33
CA MET A 21 16.01 1.91 9.45
C MET A 21 15.81 3.26 10.15
N VAL A 22 15.48 3.26 11.44
CA VAL A 22 15.48 4.51 12.24
C VAL A 22 16.90 5.06 12.38
N ALA A 23 17.89 4.20 12.61
CA ALA A 23 19.29 4.63 12.65
C ALA A 23 19.76 5.15 11.27
N ALA A 24 19.43 4.45 10.17
CA ALA A 24 19.71 4.87 8.80
C ALA A 24 19.03 6.21 8.46
N LEU A 25 17.79 6.43 8.93
CA LEU A 25 17.11 7.71 8.78
C LEU A 25 17.87 8.82 9.50
N ALA A 26 18.29 8.61 10.74
CA ALA A 26 19.07 9.61 11.49
C ALA A 26 20.38 9.94 10.78
N ALA A 27 21.11 8.92 10.28
CA ALA A 27 22.31 9.12 9.46
C ALA A 27 22.03 9.90 8.18
N SER A 28 20.94 9.56 7.47
CA SER A 28 20.54 10.27 6.24
C SER A 28 20.14 11.72 6.50
N LEU A 29 19.46 12.01 7.62
CA LEU A 29 19.14 13.38 8.04
C LEU A 29 20.41 14.18 8.37
N ALA A 30 21.38 13.56 9.04
CA ALA A 30 22.70 14.18 9.24
C ALA A 30 23.40 14.43 7.89
N GLY A 31 23.34 13.47 6.96
CA GLY A 31 23.86 13.61 5.60
C GLY A 31 23.22 14.77 4.83
N LEU A 32 21.90 14.98 4.96
CA LEU A 32 21.20 16.14 4.36
C LEU A 32 21.73 17.50 4.88
N TRP A 33 22.25 17.52 6.10
CA TRP A 33 22.80 18.73 6.72
C TRP A 33 24.27 18.95 6.38
N LEU A 34 25.05 17.87 6.29
CA LEU A 34 26.51 17.92 6.20
C LEU A 34 27.03 17.80 4.77
N ASP A 35 26.22 17.30 3.84
CA ASP A 35 26.64 17.00 2.48
C ASP A 35 25.79 17.78 1.45
N ALA A 36 26.40 18.79 0.86
CA ALA A 36 25.74 19.66 -0.12
C ALA A 36 25.62 19.05 -1.53
N ARG A 37 26.09 17.80 -1.75
CA ARG A 37 26.02 17.17 -3.07
C ARG A 37 24.59 16.95 -3.53
N VAL A 38 24.39 17.09 -4.83
CA VAL A 38 23.10 16.91 -5.51
C VAL A 38 23.21 15.77 -6.49
N ILE A 39 22.24 14.85 -6.46
CA ILE A 39 22.12 13.72 -7.40
C ILE A 39 20.74 13.84 -8.05
N THR A 40 20.70 13.90 -9.39
CA THR A 40 19.45 14.07 -10.16
C THR A 40 18.54 15.19 -9.63
N GLY A 41 19.11 16.37 -9.39
CA GLY A 41 18.37 17.58 -9.02
C GLY A 41 17.89 17.66 -7.57
N VAL A 42 18.25 16.68 -6.71
CA VAL A 42 17.87 16.64 -5.28
C VAL A 42 19.07 16.35 -4.39
N PRO A 43 19.05 16.76 -3.10
CA PRO A 43 20.12 16.43 -2.16
C PRO A 43 20.41 14.92 -2.14
N ALA A 44 21.70 14.55 -2.13
CA ALA A 44 22.16 13.15 -2.25
C ALA A 44 21.50 12.22 -1.22
N TRP A 45 21.32 12.67 0.02
CA TRP A 45 20.77 11.91 1.13
C TRP A 45 19.22 11.93 1.23
N LEU A 46 18.54 12.65 0.33
CA LEU A 46 17.06 12.67 0.34
C LEU A 46 16.44 11.31 0.00
N LYS A 47 17.03 10.60 -0.96
CA LYS A 47 16.56 9.24 -1.33
C LYS A 47 16.80 8.23 -0.20
N PRO A 48 18.01 8.13 0.40
CA PRO A 48 18.26 7.36 1.61
C PRO A 48 17.21 7.61 2.70
N ALA A 49 16.99 8.87 3.09
CA ALA A 49 16.04 9.22 4.14
C ALA A 49 14.59 8.73 3.84
N LYS A 50 14.12 8.89 2.61
CA LYS A 50 12.78 8.43 2.20
C LYS A 50 12.65 6.91 2.25
N PHE A 51 13.66 6.18 1.81
CA PHE A 51 13.64 4.72 1.87
C PHE A 51 13.69 4.23 3.31
N ALA A 52 14.57 4.80 4.14
CA ALA A 52 14.68 4.42 5.53
C ALA A 52 13.36 4.59 6.31
N ILE A 53 12.69 5.75 6.19
CA ILE A 53 11.41 5.96 6.88
C ILE A 53 10.29 5.05 6.34
N SER A 54 10.19 4.86 5.02
CA SER A 54 9.17 4.00 4.43
C SER A 54 9.34 2.55 4.84
N ILE A 55 10.57 2.05 4.87
CA ILE A 55 10.87 0.67 5.26
C ILE A 55 10.68 0.47 6.76
N ALA A 56 11.04 1.43 7.62
CA ALA A 56 10.74 1.36 9.04
C ALA A 56 9.23 1.21 9.30
N ILE A 57 8.41 2.05 8.64
CA ILE A 57 6.95 1.98 8.74
C ILE A 57 6.44 0.64 8.22
N TYR A 58 6.94 0.16 7.08
CA TYR A 58 6.51 -1.11 6.51
C TYR A 58 6.88 -2.31 7.41
N ALA A 59 8.11 -2.37 7.90
CA ALA A 59 8.57 -3.45 8.78
C ALA A 59 7.70 -3.54 10.05
N TRP A 60 7.46 -2.44 10.74
CA TRP A 60 6.60 -2.44 11.93
C TRP A 60 5.13 -2.69 11.62
N THR A 61 4.65 -2.26 10.46
CA THR A 61 3.31 -2.62 9.98
C THR A 61 3.19 -4.14 9.81
N LEU A 62 4.19 -4.79 9.20
CA LEU A 62 4.19 -6.25 9.05
C LEU A 62 4.28 -6.98 10.41
N VAL A 63 5.11 -6.52 11.35
CA VAL A 63 5.12 -7.06 12.72
C VAL A 63 3.73 -7.01 13.33
N TRP A 64 3.03 -5.88 13.19
CA TRP A 64 1.66 -5.73 13.68
C TRP A 64 0.69 -6.65 12.93
N VAL A 65 0.76 -6.75 11.60
CA VAL A 65 -0.05 -7.67 10.78
C VAL A 65 0.15 -9.12 11.21
N PHE A 66 1.38 -9.51 11.52
CA PHE A 66 1.71 -10.88 11.96
C PHE A 66 1.05 -11.27 13.27
N THR A 67 0.64 -10.31 14.11
CA THR A 67 -0.15 -10.62 15.32
C THR A 67 -1.54 -11.17 14.98
N TYR A 68 -2.04 -10.94 13.77
CA TYR A 68 -3.32 -11.48 13.28
C TYR A 68 -3.16 -12.79 12.49
N LEU A 69 -1.94 -13.30 12.35
CA LEU A 69 -1.61 -14.52 11.61
C LEU A 69 -0.93 -15.59 12.50
N PRO A 70 -1.47 -15.92 13.69
CA PRO A 70 -0.79 -16.80 14.67
C PRO A 70 -0.52 -18.20 14.11
N GLU A 71 -1.42 -18.73 13.29
CA GLU A 71 -1.34 -20.10 12.74
C GLU A 71 -0.39 -20.17 11.52
N TRP A 72 -0.01 -19.04 10.94
CA TRP A 72 0.80 -18.96 9.71
C TRP A 72 2.31 -18.86 9.99
N THR A 73 2.82 -19.64 10.94
CA THR A 73 4.20 -19.51 11.46
C THR A 73 5.26 -19.66 10.37
N ARG A 74 5.09 -20.59 9.41
CA ARG A 74 6.04 -20.77 8.31
C ARG A 74 6.06 -19.58 7.38
N ILE A 75 4.89 -19.09 6.96
CA ILE A 75 4.78 -17.93 6.07
C ILE A 75 5.34 -16.69 6.76
N ARG A 76 5.00 -16.45 8.02
CA ARG A 76 5.56 -15.34 8.81
C ARG A 76 7.09 -15.39 8.84
N ARG A 77 7.66 -16.56 9.15
CA ARG A 77 9.11 -16.74 9.20
C ARG A 77 9.78 -16.47 7.85
N ILE A 78 9.26 -17.05 6.77
CA ILE A 78 9.79 -16.84 5.41
C ILE A 78 9.66 -15.36 5.02
N ALA A 79 8.46 -14.79 5.13
CA ALA A 79 8.21 -13.40 4.75
C ALA A 79 9.00 -12.42 5.62
N GLY A 80 9.10 -12.66 6.94
CA GLY A 80 9.85 -11.81 7.86
C GLY A 80 11.33 -11.75 7.51
N TRP A 81 11.99 -12.90 7.33
CA TRP A 81 13.40 -12.95 6.95
C TRP A 81 13.66 -12.43 5.55
N THR A 82 12.84 -12.82 4.57
CA THR A 82 12.99 -12.31 3.19
C THR A 82 12.87 -10.80 3.16
N THR A 83 11.84 -10.24 3.79
CA THR A 83 11.64 -8.78 3.88
C THR A 83 12.80 -8.09 4.58
N ALA A 84 13.26 -8.63 5.71
CA ALA A 84 14.38 -8.05 6.45
C ALA A 84 15.66 -8.00 5.59
N ILE A 85 16.03 -9.12 4.97
CA ILE A 85 17.26 -9.23 4.17
C ILE A 85 17.17 -8.34 2.93
N THR A 86 16.08 -8.43 2.15
CA THR A 86 15.96 -7.70 0.88
C THR A 86 15.90 -6.19 1.08
N LEU A 87 15.17 -5.71 2.08
CA LEU A 87 15.04 -4.28 2.32
C LEU A 87 16.26 -3.65 2.99
N VAL A 88 16.97 -4.39 3.86
CA VAL A 88 18.27 -3.93 4.38
C VAL A 88 19.30 -3.87 3.25
N PHE A 89 19.34 -4.88 2.39
CA PHE A 89 20.21 -4.90 1.21
C PHE A 89 19.93 -3.73 0.26
N GLU A 90 18.64 -3.45 0.01
CA GLU A 90 18.18 -2.33 -0.82
C GLU A 90 18.71 -0.98 -0.28
N VAL A 91 18.50 -0.71 1.02
CA VAL A 91 18.94 0.55 1.63
C VAL A 91 20.46 0.63 1.66
N ALA A 92 21.17 -0.45 1.95
CA ALA A 92 22.62 -0.45 1.95
C ALA A 92 23.21 -0.05 0.59
N ILE A 93 22.61 -0.51 -0.52
CA ILE A 93 23.05 -0.07 -1.86
C ILE A 93 22.66 1.38 -2.12
N ILE A 94 21.46 1.82 -1.74
CA ILE A 94 21.04 3.21 -1.90
C ILE A 94 21.98 4.14 -1.16
N ASP A 95 22.34 3.84 0.08
CA ASP A 95 23.26 4.63 0.91
C ASP A 95 24.69 4.62 0.32
N ALA A 96 25.18 3.46 -0.10
CA ALA A 96 26.49 3.32 -0.75
C ALA A 96 26.57 4.15 -2.04
N GLN A 97 25.51 4.14 -2.86
CA GLN A 97 25.49 4.93 -4.11
C GLN A 97 25.36 6.44 -3.81
N ALA A 98 24.60 6.84 -2.80
CA ALA A 98 24.58 8.23 -2.35
C ALA A 98 25.95 8.69 -1.84
N TRP A 99 26.66 7.84 -1.08
CA TRP A 99 28.03 8.08 -0.64
C TRP A 99 28.99 8.23 -1.82
N ARG A 100 28.87 7.38 -2.85
CA ARG A 100 29.65 7.45 -4.10
C ARG A 100 29.29 8.67 -4.96
N GLY A 101 28.22 9.42 -4.66
CA GLY A 101 27.76 10.57 -5.44
C GLY A 101 27.07 10.18 -6.76
N THR A 102 26.53 8.96 -6.87
CA THR A 102 25.87 8.46 -8.07
C THR A 102 24.46 7.94 -7.79
N ILE A 103 23.68 7.71 -8.85
CA ILE A 103 22.32 7.15 -8.75
C ILE A 103 22.34 5.68 -8.41
N SER A 104 21.42 5.24 -7.57
CA SER A 104 21.29 3.84 -7.17
C SER A 104 20.44 3.01 -8.13
N HIS A 105 19.42 3.60 -8.77
CA HIS A 105 18.53 2.92 -9.70
C HIS A 105 18.82 3.35 -11.13
N PHE A 106 18.54 2.46 -12.08
CA PHE A 106 18.70 2.70 -13.51
C PHE A 106 20.14 2.88 -14.00
N ASN A 107 21.13 2.89 -13.12
CA ASN A 107 22.52 3.06 -13.47
C ASN A 107 23.10 1.73 -13.99
N VAL A 108 23.39 1.68 -15.27
CA VAL A 108 24.03 0.54 -15.94
C VAL A 108 25.31 0.97 -16.69
N GLY A 109 25.83 2.16 -16.33
CA GLY A 109 26.97 2.77 -17.00
C GLY A 109 28.30 2.08 -16.75
N THR A 110 28.45 1.36 -15.63
CA THR A 110 29.60 0.52 -15.33
C THR A 110 29.14 -0.90 -14.97
N ALA A 111 30.03 -1.88 -15.09
CA ALA A 111 29.71 -3.26 -14.69
C ALA A 111 29.27 -3.36 -13.21
N LEU A 112 29.92 -2.60 -12.33
CA LEU A 112 29.54 -2.56 -10.90
C LEU A 112 28.14 -1.98 -10.71
N ASP A 113 27.84 -0.82 -11.33
CA ASP A 113 26.55 -0.17 -11.16
C ASP A 113 25.41 -1.02 -11.76
N ALA A 114 25.66 -1.66 -12.91
CA ALA A 114 24.73 -2.61 -13.52
C ALA A 114 24.47 -3.83 -12.61
N ALA A 115 25.52 -4.39 -12.00
CA ALA A 115 25.38 -5.50 -11.05
C ALA A 115 24.59 -5.09 -9.80
N LEU A 116 24.86 -3.91 -9.23
CA LEU A 116 24.14 -3.39 -8.08
C LEU A 116 22.66 -3.16 -8.42
N PHE A 117 22.36 -2.50 -9.53
CA PHE A 117 20.97 -2.26 -9.96
C PHE A 117 20.22 -3.57 -10.24
N THR A 118 20.84 -4.52 -10.92
CA THR A 118 20.22 -5.83 -11.22
C THR A 118 19.97 -6.62 -9.93
N SER A 119 20.91 -6.62 -8.99
CA SER A 119 20.76 -7.32 -7.71
C SER A 119 19.65 -6.71 -6.84
N MET A 120 19.49 -5.38 -6.84
CA MET A 120 18.36 -4.69 -6.20
C MET A 120 17.04 -5.12 -6.84
N GLY A 121 16.96 -5.16 -8.17
CA GLY A 121 15.78 -5.65 -8.89
C GLY A 121 15.40 -7.07 -8.49
N ALA A 122 16.37 -8.00 -8.43
CA ALA A 122 16.15 -9.37 -7.96
C ALA A 122 15.66 -9.41 -6.51
N ALA A 123 16.24 -8.60 -5.63
CA ALA A 123 15.82 -8.51 -4.22
C ALA A 123 14.36 -8.03 -4.09
N ILE A 124 13.95 -7.03 -4.89
CA ILE A 124 12.56 -6.52 -4.88
C ILE A 124 11.57 -7.53 -5.47
N VAL A 125 11.97 -8.34 -6.45
CA VAL A 125 11.14 -9.45 -6.91
C VAL A 125 10.92 -10.47 -5.79
N LEU A 126 11.96 -10.87 -5.06
CA LEU A 126 11.84 -11.75 -3.88
C LEU A 126 10.96 -11.12 -2.78
N GLN A 127 11.12 -9.83 -2.52
CA GLN A 127 10.27 -9.08 -1.59
C GLN A 127 8.80 -9.10 -2.02
N THR A 128 8.53 -8.97 -3.31
CA THR A 128 7.15 -9.01 -3.84
C THR A 128 6.55 -10.41 -3.65
N PHE A 129 7.31 -11.48 -3.87
CA PHE A 129 6.86 -12.85 -3.55
C PHE A 129 6.57 -13.03 -2.04
N ALA A 130 7.40 -12.48 -1.17
CA ALA A 130 7.14 -12.50 0.28
C ALA A 130 5.81 -11.77 0.62
N ALA A 131 5.55 -10.63 0.00
CA ALA A 131 4.28 -9.91 0.17
C ALA A 131 3.08 -10.72 -0.36
N VAL A 132 3.23 -11.45 -1.47
CA VAL A 132 2.18 -12.36 -1.99
C VAL A 132 1.91 -13.49 -0.99
N LEU A 133 2.91 -14.08 -0.37
CA LEU A 133 2.71 -15.10 0.68
C LEU A 133 1.91 -14.54 1.87
N VAL A 134 2.23 -13.33 2.31
CA VAL A 134 1.45 -12.64 3.36
C VAL A 134 0.03 -12.36 2.89
N ALA A 135 -0.18 -11.92 1.65
CA ALA A 135 -1.50 -11.71 1.08
C ALA A 135 -2.33 -13.01 1.10
N ILE A 136 -1.76 -14.14 0.67
CA ILE A 136 -2.41 -15.45 0.69
C ILE A 136 -2.84 -15.81 2.12
N ALA A 137 -1.96 -15.61 3.11
CA ALA A 137 -2.29 -15.86 4.51
C ALA A 137 -3.45 -14.96 4.98
N LEU A 138 -3.42 -13.66 4.66
CA LEU A 138 -4.47 -12.70 5.01
C LEU A 138 -5.82 -13.07 4.38
N TRP A 139 -5.83 -13.51 3.11
CA TRP A 139 -7.06 -13.88 2.42
C TRP A 139 -7.70 -15.16 3.01
N ARG A 140 -6.89 -16.07 3.52
CA ARG A 140 -7.35 -17.33 4.14
C ARG A 140 -7.62 -17.19 5.64
N GLN A 141 -7.05 -16.19 6.31
CA GLN A 141 -7.24 -15.95 7.75
C GLN A 141 -8.68 -15.49 8.05
N GLN A 142 -9.28 -16.05 9.07
CA GLN A 142 -10.55 -15.57 9.60
C GLN A 142 -10.29 -14.44 10.61
N PHE A 143 -11.04 -13.35 10.48
CA PHE A 143 -10.91 -12.18 11.35
C PHE A 143 -12.18 -11.98 12.16
N ALA A 144 -12.05 -11.86 13.47
CA ALA A 144 -13.14 -11.45 14.36
C ALA A 144 -13.61 -10.03 14.02
N ASP A 145 -12.67 -9.11 13.75
CA ASP A 145 -12.97 -7.78 13.23
C ASP A 145 -12.99 -7.83 11.69
N ARG A 146 -14.19 -7.96 11.13
CA ARG A 146 -14.39 -8.09 9.68
C ARG A 146 -13.89 -6.86 8.90
N ALA A 147 -14.09 -5.65 9.42
CA ALA A 147 -13.66 -4.43 8.75
C ALA A 147 -12.13 -4.36 8.66
N LEU A 148 -11.44 -4.64 9.77
CA LEU A 148 -9.98 -4.73 9.76
C LEU A 148 -9.47 -5.85 8.85
N GLY A 149 -10.10 -7.03 8.90
CA GLY A 149 -9.72 -8.15 8.02
C GLY A 149 -9.78 -7.78 6.54
N TRP A 150 -10.85 -7.10 6.10
CA TRP A 150 -10.96 -6.60 4.73
C TRP A 150 -9.96 -5.49 4.41
N ALA A 151 -9.71 -4.57 5.34
CA ALA A 151 -8.70 -3.53 5.16
C ALA A 151 -7.30 -4.12 4.94
N LEU A 152 -6.90 -5.15 5.71
CA LEU A 152 -5.61 -5.82 5.57
C LEU A 152 -5.50 -6.57 4.25
N ARG A 153 -6.54 -7.31 3.84
CA ARG A 153 -6.58 -8.05 2.56
C ARG A 153 -6.44 -7.12 1.37
N LEU A 154 -7.34 -6.13 1.29
CA LEU A 154 -7.36 -5.17 0.19
C LEU A 154 -6.10 -4.29 0.21
N GLY A 155 -5.67 -3.83 1.39
CA GLY A 155 -4.46 -3.04 1.54
C GLY A 155 -3.22 -3.77 1.04
N MET A 156 -3.02 -5.05 1.42
CA MET A 156 -1.88 -5.84 0.94
C MET A 156 -1.97 -6.10 -0.57
N THR A 157 -3.16 -6.39 -1.10
CA THR A 157 -3.36 -6.59 -2.54
C THR A 157 -3.00 -5.33 -3.33
N ILE A 158 -3.46 -4.15 -2.89
CA ILE A 158 -3.14 -2.88 -3.52
C ILE A 158 -1.64 -2.56 -3.38
N THR A 159 -1.03 -2.89 -2.23
CA THR A 159 0.42 -2.73 -2.02
C THR A 159 1.23 -3.53 -3.03
N ILE A 160 0.84 -4.77 -3.33
CA ILE A 160 1.49 -5.61 -4.35
C ILE A 160 1.32 -5.00 -5.76
N ILE A 161 0.12 -4.52 -6.09
CA ILE A 161 -0.15 -3.84 -7.37
C ILE A 161 0.70 -2.57 -7.46
N GLY A 162 0.77 -1.77 -6.39
CA GLY A 162 1.61 -0.58 -6.32
C GLY A 162 3.10 -0.90 -6.47
N ALA A 163 3.59 -1.96 -5.83
CA ALA A 163 4.96 -2.44 -6.01
C ALA A 163 5.27 -2.78 -7.48
N SER A 164 4.33 -3.44 -8.17
CA SER A 164 4.48 -3.83 -9.57
C SER A 164 4.63 -2.64 -10.52
N THR A 165 4.11 -1.45 -10.18
CA THR A 165 4.34 -0.23 -10.98
C THR A 165 5.81 0.21 -10.99
N GLY A 166 6.61 -0.25 -10.02
CA GLY A 166 8.06 -0.09 -10.03
C GLY A 166 8.71 -0.66 -11.30
N GLY A 167 8.18 -1.78 -11.80
CA GLY A 167 8.62 -2.38 -13.04
C GLY A 167 8.49 -1.48 -14.27
N LEU A 168 7.48 -0.60 -14.30
CA LEU A 168 7.30 0.36 -15.40
C LEU A 168 8.45 1.37 -15.47
N MET A 169 9.06 1.69 -14.32
CA MET A 169 10.18 2.63 -14.23
C MET A 169 11.50 2.04 -14.72
N THR A 170 11.65 0.70 -14.72
CA THR A 170 12.91 0.05 -15.10
C THR A 170 13.08 -0.17 -16.60
N ALA A 171 12.01 0.00 -17.38
CA ALA A 171 12.06 -0.11 -18.83
C ALA A 171 12.80 1.09 -19.44
N PRO A 172 13.73 0.87 -20.38
CA PRO A 172 14.40 1.96 -21.08
C PRO A 172 13.39 2.87 -21.79
N THR A 173 13.59 4.18 -21.69
CA THR A 173 12.76 5.15 -22.43
C THR A 173 13.10 5.15 -23.91
N SER A 174 12.17 5.63 -24.77
CA SER A 174 12.42 5.75 -26.20
C SER A 174 13.65 6.61 -26.51
N ALA A 175 13.89 7.65 -25.72
CA ALA A 175 15.07 8.52 -25.85
C ALA A 175 16.36 7.77 -25.49
N GLN A 176 16.36 6.93 -24.46
CA GLN A 176 17.51 6.10 -24.06
C GLN A 176 17.81 5.06 -25.14
N ILE A 177 16.79 4.43 -25.73
CA ILE A 177 16.95 3.47 -26.84
C ILE A 177 17.53 4.17 -28.08
N ALA A 178 17.03 5.35 -28.44
CA ALA A 178 17.55 6.13 -29.58
C ALA A 178 19.01 6.54 -29.35
N ALA A 179 19.35 7.06 -28.17
CA ALA A 179 20.72 7.39 -27.81
C ALA A 179 21.65 6.17 -27.82
N ALA A 180 21.20 5.03 -27.32
CA ALA A 180 21.97 3.79 -27.33
C ALA A 180 22.26 3.28 -28.76
N ARG A 181 21.30 3.42 -29.67
CA ARG A 181 21.50 3.09 -31.10
C ARG A 181 22.55 3.99 -31.77
N ALA A 182 22.54 5.29 -31.41
CA ALA A 182 23.47 6.27 -31.99
C ALA A 182 24.88 6.15 -31.41
N THR A 183 25.02 5.85 -30.11
CA THR A 183 26.31 5.90 -29.40
C THR A 183 26.89 4.52 -29.05
N HIS A 184 26.14 3.43 -29.28
CA HIS A 184 26.44 2.07 -28.82
C HIS A 184 26.64 1.97 -27.29
N ARG A 185 26.07 2.91 -26.50
CA ARG A 185 26.17 2.95 -25.05
C ARG A 185 24.82 3.25 -24.43
N MET A 186 24.48 2.54 -23.36
CA MET A 186 23.28 2.79 -22.55
C MET A 186 23.70 2.94 -21.08
N PRO A 187 24.08 4.14 -20.62
CA PRO A 187 24.49 4.35 -19.23
C PRO A 187 23.32 4.29 -18.25
N LEU A 188 22.09 4.51 -18.72
CA LEU A 188 20.86 4.51 -17.93
C LEU A 188 19.80 3.62 -18.59
N SER A 189 19.12 2.80 -17.78
CA SER A 189 17.99 1.96 -18.22
C SER A 189 16.81 2.20 -17.31
N GLY A 190 15.86 3.04 -17.75
CA GLY A 190 14.68 3.42 -16.99
C GLY A 190 14.67 4.88 -16.55
N ALA A 191 13.53 5.31 -16.03
CA ALA A 191 13.31 6.66 -15.48
C ALA A 191 12.10 6.69 -14.55
N HIS A 192 12.08 7.65 -13.64
CA HIS A 192 10.90 7.96 -12.82
C HIS A 192 9.94 8.88 -13.57
N THR A 193 10.49 9.79 -14.37
CA THR A 193 9.75 10.84 -15.09
C THR A 193 9.26 10.32 -16.43
N VAL A 194 8.03 10.62 -16.80
CA VAL A 194 7.42 10.32 -18.09
C VAL A 194 7.34 11.61 -18.89
N GLY A 195 7.91 11.59 -20.10
CA GLY A 195 7.92 12.74 -21.01
C GLY A 195 9.20 13.57 -20.95
N ALA A 196 10.09 13.36 -19.95
CA ALA A 196 11.39 14.01 -19.84
C ALA A 196 12.41 13.12 -19.11
N PRO A 197 13.73 13.42 -19.21
CA PRO A 197 14.75 12.82 -18.37
C PRO A 197 14.53 13.13 -16.87
N ASP A 198 15.01 12.24 -16.00
CA ASP A 198 15.06 12.52 -14.56
C ASP A 198 16.04 13.67 -14.25
N GLY A 199 15.77 14.43 -13.18
CA GLY A 199 16.65 15.51 -12.71
C GLY A 199 16.16 16.92 -13.01
N GLY A 200 15.00 17.08 -13.64
CA GLY A 200 14.32 18.36 -13.81
C GLY A 200 13.79 18.96 -12.49
N PRO A 201 13.08 20.13 -12.55
CA PRO A 201 12.55 20.78 -11.36
C PRO A 201 11.65 19.86 -10.53
N GLY A 202 12.02 19.68 -9.26
CA GLY A 202 11.31 18.81 -8.32
C GLY A 202 10.50 19.57 -7.27
N LEU A 203 9.45 18.96 -6.75
CA LEU A 203 8.70 19.45 -5.59
C LEU A 203 9.61 19.44 -4.35
N ARG A 204 9.62 20.55 -3.60
CA ARG A 204 10.47 20.72 -2.40
C ARG A 204 10.22 19.57 -1.41
N GLY A 205 11.30 19.02 -0.86
CA GLY A 205 11.26 17.94 0.16
C GLY A 205 10.99 16.55 -0.37
N ILE A 206 10.33 16.39 -1.52
CA ILE A 206 10.00 15.07 -2.09
C ILE A 206 10.66 14.81 -3.45
N GLY A 207 11.05 15.85 -4.19
CA GLY A 207 11.76 15.71 -5.46
C GLY A 207 10.95 15.09 -6.60
N TRP A 208 9.61 15.04 -6.50
CA TRP A 208 8.75 14.62 -7.60
C TRP A 208 8.69 15.68 -8.69
N SER A 209 8.61 15.29 -9.95
CA SER A 209 8.60 16.22 -11.08
C SER A 209 7.48 17.26 -10.95
N ARG A 210 7.83 18.54 -11.20
CA ARG A 210 6.87 19.65 -11.23
C ARG A 210 6.27 19.88 -12.61
N GLU A 211 6.91 19.39 -13.65
CA GLU A 211 6.60 19.75 -15.04
C GLU A 211 6.06 18.55 -15.84
N HIS A 212 6.42 17.33 -15.43
CA HIS A 212 6.13 16.12 -16.17
C HIS A 212 5.49 15.05 -15.30
N GLY A 213 5.02 13.97 -15.90
CA GLY A 213 4.50 12.81 -15.19
C GLY A 213 5.58 12.16 -14.33
N ASP A 214 5.18 11.65 -13.16
CA ASP A 214 6.11 11.03 -12.21
C ASP A 214 5.52 9.73 -11.65
N LEU A 215 6.07 8.60 -12.09
CA LEU A 215 5.60 7.26 -11.70
C LEU A 215 5.85 6.94 -10.21
N ARG A 216 6.72 7.70 -9.53
CA ARG A 216 6.92 7.56 -8.08
C ARG A 216 5.67 7.88 -7.28
N ILE A 217 4.78 8.74 -7.80
CA ILE A 217 3.56 9.18 -7.10
C ILE A 217 2.57 8.02 -6.95
N PRO A 218 2.07 7.39 -8.02
CA PRO A 218 1.20 6.22 -7.89
C PRO A 218 1.91 5.05 -7.22
N HIS A 219 3.19 4.81 -7.50
CA HIS A 219 3.99 3.78 -6.85
C HIS A 219 4.01 3.95 -5.33
N PHE A 220 4.33 5.15 -4.84
CA PHE A 220 4.31 5.47 -3.40
C PHE A 220 2.93 5.29 -2.79
N LEU A 221 1.89 5.83 -3.43
CA LEU A 221 0.52 5.64 -2.95
C LEU A 221 0.19 4.14 -2.84
N GLY A 222 0.45 3.38 -3.90
CA GLY A 222 0.20 1.94 -3.91
C GLY A 222 0.93 1.19 -2.80
N LEU A 223 2.23 1.42 -2.61
CA LEU A 223 3.03 0.80 -1.56
C LEU A 223 2.50 1.04 -0.15
N HIS A 224 1.85 2.19 0.09
CA HIS A 224 1.31 2.55 1.41
C HIS A 224 -0.16 2.19 1.62
N ALA A 225 -0.78 1.43 0.71
CA ALA A 225 -2.19 1.05 0.81
C ALA A 225 -2.49 0.18 2.04
N LEU A 226 -1.58 -0.74 2.40
CA LEU A 226 -1.74 -1.56 3.60
C LEU A 226 -1.86 -0.69 4.86
N GLN A 227 -0.98 0.31 5.01
CA GLN A 227 -0.98 1.22 6.14
C GLN A 227 -2.22 2.13 6.14
N GLY A 228 -2.54 2.72 4.99
CA GLY A 228 -3.67 3.65 4.85
C GLY A 228 -5.01 3.01 5.16
N LEU A 229 -5.30 1.84 4.58
CA LEU A 229 -6.56 1.14 4.80
C LEU A 229 -6.66 0.54 6.20
N ALA A 230 -5.57 -0.02 6.74
CA ALA A 230 -5.55 -0.52 8.10
C ALA A 230 -5.79 0.60 9.12
N LEU A 231 -5.13 1.75 8.96
CA LEU A 231 -5.34 2.92 9.80
C LEU A 231 -6.78 3.41 9.72
N CYS A 232 -7.35 3.49 8.52
CA CYS A 232 -8.76 3.86 8.32
C CYS A 232 -9.70 2.92 9.11
N ALA A 233 -9.52 1.60 8.98
CA ALA A 233 -10.35 0.61 9.70
C ALA A 233 -10.21 0.71 11.22
N VAL A 234 -9.00 0.99 11.73
CA VAL A 234 -8.74 1.18 13.17
C VAL A 234 -9.39 2.46 13.69
N LEU A 235 -9.28 3.58 12.96
CA LEU A 235 -9.90 4.85 13.33
C LEU A 235 -11.44 4.76 13.35
N LEU A 236 -12.02 4.07 12.39
CA LEU A 236 -13.46 3.82 12.33
C LEU A 236 -13.96 2.94 13.49
N ARG A 237 -13.10 2.12 14.11
CA ARG A 237 -13.47 1.23 15.22
C ARG A 237 -14.06 1.97 16.41
N ARG A 238 -13.59 3.16 16.71
CA ARG A 238 -14.00 3.94 17.88
C ARG A 238 -15.36 4.65 17.70
N ARG A 239 -15.88 4.75 16.48
CA ARG A 239 -17.00 5.63 16.16
C ARG A 239 -18.23 4.95 15.57
N HIS A 240 -18.14 3.70 15.09
CA HIS A 240 -19.20 3.10 14.28
C HIS A 240 -19.49 1.65 14.61
N ARG A 241 -20.75 1.22 14.36
CA ARG A 241 -21.19 -0.17 14.42
C ARG A 241 -20.54 -0.99 13.30
N ASP A 242 -20.34 -2.29 13.51
CA ASP A 242 -19.58 -3.18 12.61
C ASP A 242 -20.02 -3.15 11.14
N VAL A 243 -21.33 -3.11 10.87
CA VAL A 243 -21.84 -3.06 9.48
C VAL A 243 -21.45 -1.77 8.79
N ARG A 244 -21.55 -0.62 9.47
CA ARG A 244 -21.16 0.68 8.90
C ARG A 244 -19.66 0.75 8.69
N ARG A 245 -18.87 0.27 9.65
CA ARG A 245 -17.42 0.17 9.52
C ARG A 245 -17.01 -0.63 8.29
N LEU A 246 -17.63 -1.80 8.09
CA LEU A 246 -17.36 -2.65 6.94
C LEU A 246 -17.65 -1.94 5.63
N ARG A 247 -18.82 -1.28 5.50
CA ARG A 247 -19.18 -0.49 4.32
C ARG A 247 -18.18 0.64 4.04
N LEU A 248 -17.84 1.43 5.07
CA LEU A 248 -16.87 2.52 4.94
C LEU A 248 -15.46 2.01 4.60
N THR A 249 -15.07 0.83 5.07
CA THR A 249 -13.81 0.19 4.69
C THR A 249 -13.77 -0.15 3.21
N PHE A 250 -14.87 -0.67 2.64
CA PHE A 250 -14.94 -0.93 1.21
C PHE A 250 -14.96 0.36 0.39
N VAL A 251 -15.66 1.40 0.84
CA VAL A 251 -15.62 2.72 0.20
C VAL A 251 -14.20 3.29 0.22
N ALA A 252 -13.49 3.20 1.35
CA ALA A 252 -12.11 3.65 1.45
C ALA A 252 -11.19 2.88 0.50
N ALA A 253 -11.34 1.56 0.40
CA ALA A 253 -10.54 0.74 -0.50
C ALA A 253 -10.84 1.06 -1.99
N ALA A 254 -12.10 1.20 -2.36
CA ALA A 254 -12.49 1.57 -3.72
C ALA A 254 -11.97 2.97 -4.08
N SER A 255 -12.12 3.94 -3.17
CA SER A 255 -11.59 5.30 -3.34
C SER A 255 -10.06 5.29 -3.50
N TYR A 256 -9.36 4.49 -2.70
CA TYR A 256 -7.91 4.36 -2.75
C TYR A 256 -7.43 3.81 -4.10
N VAL A 257 -8.07 2.74 -4.60
CA VAL A 257 -7.77 2.16 -5.93
C VAL A 257 -8.07 3.16 -7.03
N THR A 258 -9.22 3.85 -6.98
CA THR A 258 -9.58 4.84 -8.00
C THR A 258 -8.56 5.99 -8.02
N LEU A 259 -8.17 6.52 -6.85
CA LEU A 259 -7.13 7.55 -6.77
C LEU A 259 -5.79 7.05 -7.33
N PHE A 260 -5.39 5.82 -6.97
CA PHE A 260 -4.18 5.19 -7.52
C PHE A 260 -4.23 5.13 -9.05
N VAL A 261 -5.35 4.72 -9.63
CA VAL A 261 -5.52 4.64 -11.09
C VAL A 261 -5.47 6.02 -11.73
N VAL A 262 -6.15 7.02 -11.15
CA VAL A 262 -6.12 8.41 -11.66
C VAL A 262 -4.69 8.95 -11.68
N LEU A 263 -3.95 8.77 -10.59
CA LEU A 263 -2.55 9.21 -10.51
C LEU A 263 -1.63 8.44 -11.46
N LEU A 264 -1.88 7.14 -11.67
CA LEU A 264 -1.13 6.34 -12.62
C LEU A 264 -1.38 6.80 -14.06
N VAL A 265 -2.65 7.03 -14.43
CA VAL A 265 -3.02 7.57 -15.74
C VAL A 265 -2.39 8.95 -15.95
N GLN A 266 -2.47 9.84 -14.96
CA GLN A 266 -1.85 11.17 -15.02
C GLN A 266 -0.34 11.07 -15.26
N ALA A 267 0.37 10.24 -14.49
CA ALA A 267 1.79 10.04 -14.65
C ALA A 267 2.16 9.47 -16.03
N LEU A 268 1.43 8.45 -16.51
CA LEU A 268 1.66 7.83 -17.83
C LEU A 268 1.37 8.77 -19.00
N ARG A 269 0.48 9.76 -18.82
CA ARG A 269 0.26 10.83 -19.80
C ARG A 269 1.34 11.89 -19.81
N GLY A 270 2.34 11.79 -18.95
CA GLY A 270 3.41 12.78 -18.82
C GLY A 270 2.96 14.06 -18.09
N GLU A 271 1.82 14.04 -17.40
CA GLU A 271 1.23 15.22 -16.78
C GLU A 271 1.68 15.39 -15.34
N SER A 272 2.09 16.61 -15.00
CA SER A 272 2.52 16.96 -13.64
C SER A 272 1.38 16.84 -12.62
N LEU A 273 1.72 16.43 -11.39
CA LEU A 273 0.76 16.39 -10.27
C LEU A 273 0.12 17.76 -10.00
N ILE A 274 0.87 18.85 -10.17
CA ILE A 274 0.44 20.22 -9.81
C ILE A 274 -0.12 21.00 -10.99
N ALA A 275 -0.04 20.46 -12.21
CA ALA A 275 -0.58 21.08 -13.42
C ALA A 275 -1.31 20.00 -14.28
N PRO A 276 -2.41 19.42 -13.76
CA PRO A 276 -3.19 18.43 -14.48
C PRO A 276 -3.96 19.06 -15.64
N SER A 277 -4.13 18.31 -16.72
CA SER A 277 -5.02 18.70 -17.83
C SER A 277 -6.50 18.63 -17.42
N ALA A 278 -7.38 19.28 -18.20
CA ALA A 278 -8.82 19.26 -17.94
C ALA A 278 -9.41 17.84 -17.80
N PRO A 279 -9.07 16.83 -18.63
CA PRO A 279 -9.54 15.46 -18.43
C PRO A 279 -9.12 14.87 -17.06
N ILE A 280 -7.89 15.11 -16.61
CA ILE A 280 -7.41 14.63 -15.31
C ILE A 280 -8.13 15.34 -14.16
N VAL A 281 -8.36 16.65 -14.27
CA VAL A 281 -9.19 17.40 -13.29
C VAL A 281 -10.59 16.80 -13.19
N VAL A 282 -11.23 16.47 -14.33
CA VAL A 282 -12.52 15.79 -14.35
C VAL A 282 -12.46 14.43 -13.66
N MET A 283 -11.41 13.63 -13.91
CA MET A 283 -11.23 12.34 -13.23
C MET A 283 -11.10 12.50 -11.71
N PHE A 284 -10.34 13.50 -11.22
CA PHE A 284 -10.28 13.81 -9.79
C PHE A 284 -11.65 14.26 -9.24
N GLY A 285 -12.41 15.07 -10.01
CA GLY A 285 -13.77 15.47 -9.64
C GLY A 285 -14.71 14.28 -9.49
N VAL A 286 -14.72 13.38 -10.48
CA VAL A 286 -15.52 12.14 -10.46
C VAL A 286 -15.12 11.25 -9.27
N TRP A 287 -13.81 11.08 -9.02
CA TRP A 287 -13.31 10.35 -7.87
C TRP A 287 -13.80 10.98 -6.54
N ALA A 288 -13.66 12.28 -6.37
CA ALA A 288 -14.03 12.96 -5.13
C ALA A 288 -15.55 12.91 -4.88
N ILE A 289 -16.37 13.23 -5.89
CA ILE A 289 -17.83 13.19 -5.80
C ILE A 289 -18.32 11.75 -5.59
N GLY A 290 -17.80 10.80 -6.35
CA GLY A 290 -18.15 9.38 -6.21
C GLY A 290 -17.79 8.83 -4.84
N THR A 291 -16.61 9.18 -4.30
CA THR A 291 -16.19 8.81 -2.94
C THR A 291 -17.12 9.42 -1.88
N ALA A 292 -17.43 10.72 -1.99
CA ALA A 292 -18.31 11.40 -1.05
C ALA A 292 -19.72 10.79 -1.06
N LEU A 293 -20.30 10.53 -2.25
CA LEU A 293 -21.59 9.89 -2.40
C LEU A 293 -21.60 8.47 -1.82
N ALA A 294 -20.60 7.66 -2.14
CA ALA A 294 -20.47 6.30 -1.62
C ALA A 294 -20.31 6.29 -0.08
N ALA A 295 -19.53 7.23 0.47
CA ALA A 295 -19.38 7.40 1.91
C ALA A 295 -20.71 7.82 2.57
N TRP A 296 -21.44 8.75 1.97
CA TRP A 296 -22.76 9.18 2.43
C TRP A 296 -23.75 8.00 2.43
N LEU A 297 -23.82 7.22 1.34
CA LEU A 297 -24.67 6.03 1.26
C LEU A 297 -24.28 4.96 2.30
N ALA A 298 -22.97 4.74 2.49
CA ALA A 298 -22.47 3.80 3.50
C ALA A 298 -22.79 4.24 4.93
N TRP A 299 -22.99 5.54 5.14
CA TRP A 299 -23.35 6.12 6.44
C TRP A 299 -24.82 5.93 6.79
N GLN A 300 -25.71 5.79 5.80
CA GLN A 300 -27.14 5.66 6.02
C GLN A 300 -27.50 4.42 6.87
N PRO A 301 -28.50 4.52 7.77
CA PRO A 301 -28.96 3.37 8.52
C PRO A 301 -29.48 2.29 7.58
N VAL A 302 -29.22 1.03 7.94
CA VAL A 302 -29.84 -0.10 7.22
C VAL A 302 -31.32 -0.10 7.58
N VAL A 303 -32.17 0.29 6.66
CA VAL A 303 -33.62 0.09 6.78
C VAL A 303 -33.83 -1.44 6.72
N LYS A 304 -34.08 -2.06 7.88
CA LYS A 304 -34.61 -3.43 7.91
C LYS A 304 -36.00 -3.36 7.30
N LEU A 305 -36.17 -3.74 6.05
CA LEU A 305 -37.46 -4.13 5.52
C LEU A 305 -37.94 -5.28 6.39
N ARG A 306 -38.84 -4.97 7.35
CA ARG A 306 -39.67 -5.99 7.96
C ARG A 306 -40.57 -6.49 6.81
N LEU A 307 -40.19 -7.62 6.22
CA LEU A 307 -41.17 -8.44 5.52
C LEU A 307 -42.22 -8.77 6.58
N HIS A 308 -43.38 -8.15 6.54
CA HIS A 308 -44.56 -8.62 7.26
C HIS A 308 -44.79 -10.00 6.69
N SER A 309 -44.45 -11.03 7.47
CA SER A 309 -45.01 -12.34 7.26
C SER A 309 -46.50 -12.17 7.45
N ALA A 310 -47.21 -12.16 6.33
CA ALA A 310 -48.66 -12.38 6.31
C ALA A 310 -48.88 -13.83 6.81
N GLY A 311 -49.06 -13.96 8.10
CA GLY A 311 -49.15 -15.27 8.78
C GLY A 311 -49.70 -15.18 10.19
N ASP A 312 -50.32 -14.04 10.61
CA ASP A 312 -51.18 -14.05 11.76
C ASP A 312 -52.63 -14.41 11.35
N ALA A 313 -52.77 -15.67 10.89
CA ALA A 313 -54.07 -16.32 11.03
C ALA A 313 -54.28 -16.58 12.53
N SER A 314 -55.13 -15.78 13.16
CA SER A 314 -55.60 -16.00 14.50
C SER A 314 -56.09 -17.46 14.63
N PRO A 315 -55.69 -18.19 15.67
CA PRO A 315 -56.33 -19.45 15.98
C PRO A 315 -57.75 -19.18 16.39
N LEU A 316 -58.71 -19.73 15.60
CA LEU A 316 -60.11 -19.80 15.98
C LEU A 316 -60.20 -20.42 17.36
N HIS A 317 -60.74 -19.71 18.31
CA HIS A 317 -61.05 -20.16 19.65
C HIS A 317 -62.08 -21.33 19.56
N PRO A 318 -61.83 -22.52 20.12
CA PRO A 318 -62.85 -23.54 20.25
C PRO A 318 -63.60 -23.37 21.55
N THR A 319 -64.57 -22.45 21.56
CA THR A 319 -65.56 -22.35 22.65
C THR A 319 -66.96 -22.55 22.07
N ALA A 320 -67.37 -23.79 21.93
CA ALA A 320 -68.78 -24.19 21.98
C ALA A 320 -68.91 -25.71 21.71
N LEU A 321 -68.73 -26.54 22.69
CA LEU A 321 -69.33 -27.88 22.81
C LEU A 321 -69.05 -28.45 24.22
N LYS A 322 -69.66 -27.81 25.24
CA LYS A 322 -69.93 -28.46 26.53
C LYS A 322 -71.40 -28.27 26.80
N ASN A 323 -72.23 -29.23 26.42
CA ASN A 323 -73.50 -29.57 27.10
C ASN A 323 -74.19 -30.63 26.23
N ALA A 324 -73.85 -31.89 26.41
CA ALA A 324 -74.76 -33.03 26.20
C ALA A 324 -74.47 -34.03 27.32
N ARG A 325 -75.26 -33.93 28.36
CA ARG A 325 -75.41 -34.95 29.42
C ARG A 325 -76.21 -36.06 28.80
N TRP A 326 -75.71 -37.31 28.90
CA TRP A 326 -76.51 -38.51 28.89
C TRP A 326 -76.27 -39.26 30.19
N GLY A 327 -77.35 -39.43 30.95
CA GLY A 327 -77.34 -40.11 32.19
C GLY A 327 -77.34 -41.64 32.08
N PRO A 328 -77.21 -42.40 33.21
CA PRO A 328 -76.93 -43.81 33.24
C PRO A 328 -78.17 -44.66 33.07
N GLY A 329 -78.06 -45.74 32.34
CA GLY A 329 -79.01 -46.78 32.22
C GLY A 329 -78.35 -48.12 32.29
N ARG A 330 -78.42 -48.76 33.52
CA ARG A 330 -78.30 -50.16 33.90
C ARG A 330 -77.06 -50.97 33.53
#